data_04f3838fe9b1f441deab2dfe08f45c97
#
_entry.id   04f3838fe9b1f441deab2dfe08f45c97
#
_cell.length_a   1.000
_cell.length_b   1.000
_cell.length_c   1.000
_cell.angle_alpha   90.00
_cell.angle_beta   90.00
_cell.angle_gamma   90.00
#
_symmetry.space_group_name_H-M   'P 1'
#
loop_
_entity.id
_entity.type
_entity.pdbx_description
1 polymer ?
#
loop_
_entity_poly.entity_id
_entity_poly.type
_entity_poly.pdbx_seq_one_letter_code
_entity_poly.pdbx_strand_id
1 'polypeptide(L)'
;TGWTTDELAAGIARASPVGPYALVSLLIGVNNQYRGRQLATYDAEYRALLAQAIEFAGGVAGRVIVLSIPDWGVTAFAEGRDRTAVAREIDAFNAAARMATLAAGARWVDVTPSSRERRAGWEAADGLHPSGVQYGAWAALALAPARAALAVRSGGA
;
A
#
# COMPACT_ATOMS: atom_id res chain seq x y z
N THR A 1 -7.18 -2.74 10.67
CA THR A 1 -7.74 -1.50 10.16
C THR A 1 -7.17 -0.33 10.94
N GLY A 2 -6.79 0.77 10.25
CA GLY A 2 -6.26 1.98 10.89
C GLY A 2 -4.81 1.88 11.38
N TRP A 3 -4.06 0.86 11.00
CA TRP A 3 -2.70 0.63 11.49
C TRP A 3 -1.65 1.50 10.80
N THR A 4 -0.64 1.88 11.56
CA THR A 4 0.65 2.38 11.10
C THR A 4 1.59 1.20 10.79
N THR A 5 2.78 1.49 10.26
CA THR A 5 3.78 0.47 9.91
C THR A 5 4.23 -0.36 11.12
N ASP A 6 4.50 0.28 12.26
CA ASP A 6 4.86 -0.39 13.52
C ASP A 6 3.72 -1.27 14.08
N GLU A 7 2.48 -0.77 14.01
CA GLU A 7 1.30 -1.53 14.42
C GLU A 7 1.04 -2.75 13.53
N LEU A 8 1.28 -2.63 12.21
CA LEU A 8 1.20 -3.76 11.29
C LEU A 8 2.27 -4.80 11.60
N ALA A 9 3.52 -4.38 11.82
CA ALA A 9 4.61 -5.28 12.19
C ALA A 9 4.29 -6.06 13.47
N ALA A 10 3.79 -5.37 14.50
CA ALA A 10 3.33 -6.01 15.73
C ALA A 10 2.15 -6.97 15.50
N GLY A 11 1.21 -6.62 14.59
CA GLY A 11 0.10 -7.48 14.19
C GLY A 11 0.56 -8.76 13.51
N ILE A 12 1.51 -8.67 12.59
CA ILE A 12 2.12 -9.81 11.91
C ILE A 12 2.83 -10.72 12.92
N ALA A 13 3.62 -10.14 13.84
CA ALA A 13 4.32 -10.92 14.86
C ALA A 13 3.35 -11.72 15.74
N ARG A 14 2.20 -11.13 16.11
CA ARG A 14 1.17 -11.85 16.88
C ARG A 14 0.45 -12.93 16.08
N ALA A 15 0.15 -12.65 14.80
CA ALA A 15 -0.57 -13.57 13.93
C ALA A 15 0.30 -14.73 13.44
N SER A 16 1.63 -14.51 13.40
CA SER A 16 2.63 -15.51 12.98
C SER A 16 2.23 -16.25 11.69
N PRO A 17 1.92 -15.55 10.58
CA PRO A 17 1.48 -16.20 9.35
C PRO A 17 2.58 -17.10 8.81
N VAL A 18 2.19 -18.29 8.34
CA VAL A 18 3.13 -19.31 7.83
C VAL A 18 3.05 -19.34 6.30
N GLY A 19 4.15 -18.91 5.65
CA GLY A 19 4.32 -19.01 4.19
C GLY A 19 4.93 -20.35 3.75
N PRO A 20 5.44 -20.45 2.49
CA PRO A 20 5.44 -19.37 1.52
C PRO A 20 4.09 -19.18 0.81
N TYR A 21 3.77 -17.93 0.51
CA TYR A 21 2.59 -17.59 -0.27
C TYR A 21 2.95 -17.39 -1.75
N ALA A 22 2.03 -17.76 -2.65
CA ALA A 22 2.19 -17.58 -4.08
C ALA A 22 2.15 -16.10 -4.51
N LEU A 23 1.45 -15.28 -3.72
CA LEU A 23 1.30 -13.84 -3.92
C LEU A 23 1.16 -13.17 -2.54
N VAL A 24 1.86 -12.07 -2.34
CA VAL A 24 1.72 -11.20 -1.17
C VAL A 24 1.38 -9.79 -1.64
N SER A 25 0.40 -9.15 -1.02
CA SER A 25 0.09 -7.74 -1.26
C SER A 25 0.34 -6.91 0.00
N LEU A 26 0.90 -5.71 -0.17
CA LEU A 26 1.14 -4.75 0.90
C LEU A 26 0.51 -3.40 0.54
N LEU A 27 -0.33 -2.88 1.44
CA LEU A 27 -0.84 -1.52 1.40
C LEU A 27 -0.82 -0.98 2.83
N ILE A 28 0.09 -0.04 3.10
CA ILE A 28 0.30 0.55 4.43
C ILE A 28 0.90 1.96 4.28
N GLY A 29 0.68 2.82 5.25
CA GLY A 29 1.33 4.12 5.34
C GLY A 29 0.36 5.30 5.41
N VAL A 30 -0.92 5.14 5.01
CA VAL A 30 -1.89 6.24 5.11
C VAL A 30 -2.02 6.75 6.56
N ASN A 31 -2.03 5.85 7.53
CA ASN A 31 -2.13 6.22 8.95
C ASN A 31 -0.82 6.81 9.50
N ASN A 32 0.33 6.45 8.94
CA ASN A 32 1.59 7.12 9.28
C ASN A 32 1.52 8.60 8.88
N GLN A 33 1.11 8.89 7.64
CA GLN A 33 0.93 10.25 7.14
C GLN A 33 -0.16 10.98 7.94
N TYR A 34 -1.35 10.39 8.10
CA TYR A 34 -2.47 11.01 8.81
C TYR A 34 -2.14 11.37 10.27
N ARG A 35 -1.33 10.55 10.95
CA ARG A 35 -0.88 10.79 12.34
C ARG A 35 0.40 11.62 12.43
N GLY A 36 0.88 12.21 11.33
CA GLY A 36 2.05 13.09 11.29
C GLY A 36 3.36 12.39 11.64
N ARG A 37 3.49 11.09 11.35
CA ARG A 37 4.74 10.35 11.54
C ARG A 37 5.81 10.88 10.60
N GLN A 38 7.06 10.91 11.06
CA GLN A 38 8.19 11.35 10.26
C GLN A 38 8.41 10.44 9.05
N LEU A 39 8.64 11.03 7.86
CA LEU A 39 8.87 10.28 6.63
C LEU A 39 10.06 9.33 6.73
N ALA A 40 11.15 9.73 7.39
CA ALA A 40 12.33 8.89 7.58
C ALA A 40 12.03 7.65 8.44
N THR A 41 11.22 7.79 9.49
CA THR A 41 10.79 6.66 10.32
C THR A 41 9.90 5.71 9.51
N TYR A 42 8.94 6.28 8.76
CA TYR A 42 8.10 5.49 7.86
C TYR A 42 8.92 4.71 6.83
N ASP A 43 9.90 5.34 6.14
CA ASP A 43 10.73 4.66 5.14
C ASP A 43 11.49 3.46 5.74
N ALA A 44 12.07 3.63 6.93
CA ALA A 44 12.79 2.55 7.60
C ALA A 44 11.85 1.38 7.98
N GLU A 45 10.71 1.67 8.59
CA GLU A 45 9.71 0.67 8.99
C GLU A 45 9.06 0.00 7.77
N TYR A 46 8.78 0.78 6.71
CA TYR A 46 8.23 0.27 5.45
C TYR A 46 9.19 -0.72 4.79
N ARG A 47 10.50 -0.43 4.73
CA ARG A 47 11.52 -1.35 4.18
C ARG A 47 11.56 -2.66 4.95
N ALA A 48 11.43 -2.62 6.27
CA ALA A 48 11.38 -3.83 7.09
C ALA A 48 10.11 -4.67 6.78
N LEU A 49 8.94 -4.03 6.65
CA LEU A 49 7.71 -4.71 6.25
C LEU A 49 7.78 -5.28 4.82
N LEU A 50 8.42 -4.56 3.89
CA LEU A 50 8.63 -5.04 2.53
C LEU A 50 9.54 -6.28 2.50
N ALA A 51 10.63 -6.27 3.27
CA ALA A 51 11.50 -7.43 3.41
C ALA A 51 10.73 -8.63 3.98
N GLN A 52 9.91 -8.43 5.01
CA GLN A 52 9.06 -9.47 5.58
C GLN A 52 8.03 -9.99 4.58
N ALA A 53 7.42 -9.12 3.76
CA ALA A 53 6.51 -9.52 2.69
C ALA A 53 7.21 -10.40 1.64
N ILE A 54 8.48 -10.10 1.33
CA ILE A 54 9.30 -10.91 0.42
C ILE A 54 9.62 -12.28 1.06
N GLU A 55 9.92 -12.34 2.35
CA GLU A 55 10.08 -13.61 3.08
C GLU A 55 8.81 -14.44 3.01
N PHE A 56 7.64 -13.86 3.24
CA PHE A 56 6.35 -14.54 3.08
C PHE A 56 6.10 -15.04 1.65
N ALA A 57 6.69 -14.40 0.65
CA ALA A 57 6.65 -14.85 -0.74
C ALA A 57 7.74 -15.91 -1.07
N GLY A 58 8.40 -16.48 -0.06
CA GLY A 58 9.46 -17.46 -0.22
C GLY A 58 10.77 -16.86 -0.75
N GLY A 59 11.06 -15.60 -0.42
CA GLY A 59 12.24 -14.87 -0.89
C GLY A 59 12.10 -14.33 -2.32
N VAL A 60 10.96 -14.50 -2.97
CA VAL A 60 10.74 -14.13 -4.37
C VAL A 60 10.06 -12.75 -4.45
N ALA A 61 10.86 -11.68 -4.52
CA ALA A 61 10.35 -10.29 -4.55
C ALA A 61 9.32 -10.03 -5.65
N GLY A 62 9.48 -10.64 -6.83
CA GLY A 62 8.54 -10.53 -7.94
C GLY A 62 7.13 -11.08 -7.66
N ARG A 63 6.92 -11.78 -6.53
CA ARG A 63 5.61 -12.24 -6.03
C ARG A 63 4.96 -11.26 -5.05
N VAL A 64 5.63 -10.16 -4.76
CA VAL A 64 5.08 -9.10 -3.89
C VAL A 64 4.55 -7.97 -4.76
N ILE A 65 3.29 -7.56 -4.52
CA ILE A 65 2.68 -6.36 -5.09
C ILE A 65 2.44 -5.34 -3.98
N VAL A 66 2.79 -4.10 -4.23
CA VAL A 66 2.57 -2.99 -3.30
C VAL A 66 1.63 -1.99 -3.96
N LEU A 67 0.59 -1.60 -3.25
CA LEU A 67 -0.31 -0.54 -3.69
C LEU A 67 0.11 0.78 -3.05
N SER A 68 0.04 1.86 -3.82
CA SER A 68 0.26 3.21 -3.29
C SER A 68 -0.81 3.61 -2.26
N ILE A 69 -0.47 4.54 -1.38
CA ILE A 69 -1.42 5.18 -0.47
C ILE A 69 -2.44 5.99 -1.29
N PRO A 70 -3.76 5.77 -1.14
CA PRO A 70 -4.76 6.62 -1.76
C PRO A 70 -4.78 8.02 -1.14
N ASP A 71 -5.21 9.02 -1.89
CA ASP A 71 -5.33 10.38 -1.40
C ASP A 71 -6.67 10.59 -0.67
N TRP A 72 -6.63 10.53 0.66
CA TRP A 72 -7.80 10.81 1.48
C TRP A 72 -8.15 12.31 1.53
N GLY A 73 -7.21 13.20 1.14
CA GLY A 73 -7.43 14.64 1.07
C GLY A 73 -8.53 15.05 0.09
N VAL A 74 -8.91 14.18 -0.84
CA VAL A 74 -10.01 14.43 -1.80
C VAL A 74 -11.39 14.07 -1.24
N THR A 75 -11.46 13.36 -0.12
CA THR A 75 -12.71 12.82 0.45
C THR A 75 -13.50 13.88 1.22
N ALA A 76 -14.75 13.57 1.56
CA ALA A 76 -15.59 14.42 2.39
C ALA A 76 -14.99 14.60 3.79
N PHE A 77 -14.34 13.58 4.34
CA PHE A 77 -13.67 13.62 5.64
C PHE A 77 -12.57 14.71 5.73
N ALA A 78 -11.98 15.08 4.59
CA ALA A 78 -10.95 16.13 4.53
C ALA A 78 -11.54 17.56 4.47
N GLU A 79 -12.84 17.73 4.74
CA GLU A 79 -13.42 19.08 4.84
C GLU A 79 -12.73 19.88 5.94
N GLY A 80 -12.35 21.13 5.63
CA GLY A 80 -11.61 22.02 6.55
C GLY A 80 -10.10 21.71 6.67
N ARG A 81 -9.58 20.71 5.97
CA ARG A 81 -8.14 20.41 5.93
C ARG A 81 -7.46 21.09 4.73
N ASP A 82 -6.16 21.36 4.87
CA ASP A 82 -5.33 21.75 3.73
C ASP A 82 -5.10 20.53 2.81
N ARG A 83 -6.00 20.39 1.83
CA ARG A 83 -5.97 19.27 0.86
C ARG A 83 -4.68 19.23 0.04
N THR A 84 -4.08 20.41 -0.24
CA THR A 84 -2.83 20.49 -0.98
C THR A 84 -1.66 19.98 -0.16
N ALA A 85 -1.62 20.32 1.14
CA ALA A 85 -0.62 19.78 2.05
C ALA A 85 -0.75 18.26 2.18
N VAL A 86 -1.98 17.74 2.37
CA VAL A 86 -2.24 16.29 2.44
C VAL A 86 -1.76 15.58 1.18
N ALA A 87 -2.12 16.08 -0.01
CA ALA A 87 -1.70 15.50 -1.29
C ALA A 87 -0.18 15.45 -1.43
N ARG A 88 0.51 16.54 -1.09
CA ARG A 88 1.98 16.63 -1.16
C ARG A 88 2.66 15.64 -0.20
N GLU A 89 2.14 15.50 1.02
CA GLU A 89 2.67 14.55 1.99
C GLU A 89 2.47 13.10 1.54
N ILE A 90 1.27 12.74 1.03
CA ILE A 90 1.00 11.42 0.45
C ILE A 90 1.94 11.13 -0.71
N ASP A 91 2.18 12.11 -1.59
CA ASP A 91 3.12 11.96 -2.71
C ASP A 91 4.55 11.67 -2.21
N ALA A 92 5.00 12.33 -1.12
CA ALA A 92 6.31 12.08 -0.54
C ALA A 92 6.41 10.66 0.07
N PHE A 93 5.39 10.21 0.80
CA PHE A 93 5.32 8.85 1.36
C PHE A 93 5.29 7.80 0.24
N ASN A 94 4.49 8.01 -0.80
CA ASN A 94 4.42 7.13 -1.95
C ASN A 94 5.73 7.08 -2.75
N ALA A 95 6.42 8.21 -2.88
CA ALA A 95 7.72 8.26 -3.55
C ALA A 95 8.77 7.39 -2.83
N ALA A 96 8.85 7.50 -1.49
CA ALA A 96 9.75 6.68 -0.68
C ALA A 96 9.40 5.19 -0.79
N ALA A 97 8.12 4.83 -0.63
CA ALA A 97 7.65 3.45 -0.74
C ALA A 97 7.89 2.86 -2.14
N ARG A 98 7.58 3.63 -3.21
CA ARG A 98 7.81 3.20 -4.59
C ARG A 98 9.29 2.94 -4.86
N MET A 99 10.16 3.84 -4.43
CA MET A 99 11.61 3.68 -4.61
C MET A 99 12.11 2.42 -3.92
N ALA A 100 11.73 2.18 -2.66
CA ALA A 100 12.09 0.98 -1.92
C ALA A 100 11.55 -0.29 -2.57
N THR A 101 10.27 -0.28 -3.00
CA THR A 101 9.61 -1.41 -3.66
C THR A 101 10.32 -1.83 -4.93
N LEU A 102 10.61 -0.87 -5.83
CA LEU A 102 11.28 -1.17 -7.09
C LEU A 102 12.73 -1.60 -6.90
N ALA A 103 13.44 -0.98 -5.96
CA ALA A 103 14.82 -1.38 -5.61
C ALA A 103 14.88 -2.81 -5.07
N ALA A 104 13.86 -3.29 -4.36
CA ALA A 104 13.75 -4.66 -3.88
C ALA A 104 13.31 -5.67 -4.95
N GLY A 105 12.95 -5.23 -6.16
CA GLY A 105 12.43 -6.08 -7.24
C GLY A 105 10.95 -6.47 -7.07
N ALA A 106 10.23 -5.84 -6.14
CA ALA A 106 8.79 -6.02 -5.98
C ALA A 106 8.01 -5.14 -6.98
N ARG A 107 6.70 -5.37 -7.08
CA ARG A 107 5.83 -4.71 -8.07
C ARG A 107 5.06 -3.56 -7.43
N TRP A 108 5.07 -2.40 -8.08
CA TRP A 108 4.32 -1.23 -7.67
C TRP A 108 3.02 -1.10 -8.45
N VAL A 109 1.91 -0.84 -7.77
CA VAL A 109 0.59 -0.55 -8.32
C VAL A 109 0.15 0.82 -7.82
N ASP A 110 0.10 1.81 -8.72
CA ASP A 110 -0.27 3.16 -8.35
C ASP A 110 -1.78 3.36 -8.40
N VAL A 111 -2.42 3.41 -7.24
CA VAL A 111 -3.85 3.68 -7.09
C VAL A 111 -4.15 5.14 -6.72
N THR A 112 -3.12 5.93 -6.39
CA THR A 112 -3.26 7.32 -5.96
C THR A 112 -3.93 8.21 -7.03
N PRO A 113 -3.52 8.15 -8.33
CA PRO A 113 -4.18 8.95 -9.36
C PRO A 113 -5.68 8.66 -9.45
N SER A 114 -6.07 7.37 -9.40
CA SER A 114 -7.47 6.99 -9.48
C SER A 114 -8.26 7.51 -8.28
N SER A 115 -7.68 7.52 -7.06
CA SER A 115 -8.34 8.06 -5.88
C SER A 115 -8.67 9.56 -6.02
N ARG A 116 -7.87 10.30 -6.78
CA ARG A 116 -8.02 11.75 -7.03
C ARG A 116 -9.09 12.08 -8.06
N GLU A 117 -9.62 11.12 -8.80
CA GLU A 117 -10.65 11.36 -9.83
C GLU A 117 -12.03 11.74 -9.24
N ARG A 118 -12.29 11.52 -7.96
CA ARG A 118 -13.49 11.91 -7.22
C ARG A 118 -14.78 11.50 -7.95
N ARG A 119 -14.88 10.26 -8.37
CA ARG A 119 -16.10 9.76 -9.06
C ARG A 119 -17.22 9.52 -8.05
N ALA A 120 -18.45 9.76 -8.47
CA ALA A 120 -19.62 9.46 -7.65
C ALA A 120 -19.64 7.97 -7.24
N GLY A 121 -19.94 7.71 -5.97
CA GLY A 121 -20.01 6.35 -5.41
C GLY A 121 -18.63 5.74 -5.07
N TRP A 122 -17.56 6.51 -5.13
CA TRP A 122 -16.22 6.00 -4.78
C TRP A 122 -15.92 6.03 -3.29
N GLU A 123 -16.56 6.92 -2.54
CA GLU A 123 -16.47 6.96 -1.09
C GLU A 123 -17.52 6.03 -0.45
N ALA A 124 -17.17 5.37 0.62
CA ALA A 124 -18.10 4.66 1.49
C ALA A 124 -18.98 5.67 2.27
N ALA A 125 -19.98 5.16 2.99
CA ALA A 125 -20.94 6.00 3.72
C ALA A 125 -20.30 6.85 4.82
N ASP A 126 -19.07 6.52 5.27
CA ASP A 126 -18.32 7.28 6.26
C ASP A 126 -17.62 8.53 5.67
N GLY A 127 -17.67 8.71 4.36
CA GLY A 127 -17.05 9.84 3.66
C GLY A 127 -15.52 9.85 3.68
N LEU A 128 -14.89 8.73 4.03
CA LEU A 128 -13.43 8.58 4.12
C LEU A 128 -12.91 7.36 3.38
N HIS A 129 -13.43 6.18 3.70
CA HIS A 129 -12.90 4.94 3.13
C HIS A 129 -13.38 4.73 1.69
N PRO A 130 -12.59 4.04 0.87
CA PRO A 130 -13.02 3.64 -0.47
C PRO A 130 -14.24 2.74 -0.41
N SER A 131 -15.19 2.96 -1.32
CA SER A 131 -16.31 2.06 -1.52
C SER A 131 -15.88 0.76 -2.22
N GLY A 132 -16.76 -0.23 -2.26
CA GLY A 132 -16.54 -1.44 -3.06
C GLY A 132 -16.31 -1.16 -4.55
N VAL A 133 -16.89 -0.08 -5.10
CA VAL A 133 -16.68 0.34 -6.50
C VAL A 133 -15.24 0.81 -6.70
N GLN A 134 -14.73 1.63 -5.78
CA GLN A 134 -13.34 2.11 -5.85
C GLN A 134 -12.34 0.97 -5.63
N TYR A 135 -12.60 0.07 -4.67
CA TYR A 135 -11.78 -1.14 -4.51
C TYR A 135 -11.79 -2.02 -5.75
N GLY A 136 -12.91 -2.13 -6.47
CA GLY A 136 -13.00 -2.82 -7.76
C GLY A 136 -12.08 -2.20 -8.82
N ALA A 137 -12.00 -0.86 -8.88
CA ALA A 137 -11.07 -0.16 -9.77
C ALA A 137 -9.61 -0.44 -9.40
N TRP A 138 -9.26 -0.44 -8.12
CA TRP A 138 -7.90 -0.80 -7.67
C TRP A 138 -7.55 -2.25 -7.97
N ALA A 139 -8.50 -3.18 -7.78
CA ALA A 139 -8.31 -4.59 -8.15
C ALA A 139 -8.05 -4.75 -9.65
N ALA A 140 -8.73 -3.98 -10.50
CA ALA A 140 -8.48 -3.96 -11.94
C ALA A 140 -7.06 -3.46 -12.28
N LEU A 141 -6.57 -2.41 -11.62
CA LEU A 141 -5.18 -1.94 -11.75
C LEU A 141 -4.16 -2.98 -11.29
N ALA A 142 -4.46 -3.71 -10.20
CA ALA A 142 -3.58 -4.73 -9.64
C ALA A 142 -3.60 -6.05 -10.43
N LEU A 143 -4.59 -6.29 -11.29
CA LEU A 143 -4.81 -7.61 -11.92
C LEU A 143 -3.63 -8.05 -12.79
N ALA A 144 -3.12 -7.20 -13.66
CA ALA A 144 -1.99 -7.54 -14.52
C ALA A 144 -0.68 -7.76 -13.71
N PRO A 145 -0.31 -6.87 -12.76
CA PRO A 145 0.80 -7.12 -11.84
C PRO A 145 0.65 -8.41 -11.01
N ALA A 146 -0.55 -8.72 -10.51
CA ALA A 146 -0.81 -9.93 -9.74
C ALA A 146 -0.65 -11.20 -10.59
N ARG A 147 -1.19 -11.21 -11.81
CA ARG A 147 -0.98 -12.32 -12.77
C ARG A 147 0.50 -12.52 -13.08
N ALA A 148 1.24 -11.44 -13.33
CA ALA A 148 2.67 -11.50 -13.57
C ALA A 148 3.44 -12.00 -12.32
N ALA A 149 3.00 -11.63 -11.10
CA ALA A 149 3.59 -12.13 -9.87
C ALA A 149 3.37 -13.64 -9.69
N LEU A 150 2.15 -14.14 -9.98
CA LEU A 150 1.81 -15.57 -9.91
C LEU A 150 2.54 -16.40 -10.97
N ALA A 151 2.95 -15.80 -12.09
CA ALA A 151 3.71 -16.48 -13.14
C ALA A 151 5.22 -16.60 -12.81
N VAL A 152 5.71 -15.92 -11.76
CA VAL A 152 7.12 -16.02 -11.34
C VAL A 152 7.36 -17.40 -10.77
N ARG A 153 8.19 -18.20 -11.48
CA ARG A 153 8.64 -19.51 -10.98
C ARG A 153 9.60 -19.33 -9.80
N SER A 154 9.50 -20.18 -8.81
CA SER A 154 10.57 -20.32 -7.82
C SER A 154 11.79 -20.77 -8.60
N GLY A 155 12.86 -20.00 -8.60
CA GLY A 155 14.13 -20.46 -9.18
C GLY A 155 14.49 -21.77 -8.50
N GLY A 156 14.60 -22.83 -9.29
CA GLY A 156 15.20 -24.06 -8.78
C GLY A 156 16.63 -23.74 -8.35
N ALA A 157 16.96 -24.06 -7.12
CA ALA A 157 18.33 -24.11 -6.66
C ALA A 157 19.08 -25.23 -7.40
#